data_ca069d0cf4de5daf90e893a8d9b3efb2
#
_entry.id   ca069d0cf4de5daf90e893a8d9b3efb2
#
_cell.length_a   1.000
_cell.length_b   1.000
_cell.length_c   1.000
_cell.angle_alpha   90.00
_cell.angle_beta   90.00
_cell.angle_gamma   90.00
#
_symmetry.space_group_name_H-M   'P 1'
#
loop_
_entity.id
_entity.type
_entity.pdbx_description
1 polymer ?
#
loop_
_entity_poly.entity_id
_entity_poly.type
_entity_poly.pdbx_seq_one_letter_code
_entity_poly.pdbx_strand_id
1 'polypeptide(L)'
;MKKKSPDLNLCVYKCMESGHWWTFWDLQSEIKRVTGKFFGEPTISAAIRNMRKMECRERFGLPLDMSVEVVDRKKITGGKGYKYKLIKV
;
A
#
# COMPACT_ATOMS: atom_id res chain seq x y z
N MET A 1 -21.49 -17.73 -9.97
CA MET A 1 -20.99 -16.79 -8.97
C MET A 1 -20.08 -15.74 -9.60
N LYS A 2 -20.27 -14.51 -9.24
CA LYS A 2 -19.46 -13.44 -9.79
C LYS A 2 -18.04 -13.48 -9.22
N LYS A 3 -17.08 -13.42 -10.09
CA LYS A 3 -15.68 -13.39 -9.69
C LYS A 3 -15.28 -11.95 -9.37
N LYS A 4 -14.78 -11.76 -8.20
CA LYS A 4 -14.33 -10.43 -7.78
C LYS A 4 -12.94 -10.12 -8.28
N SER A 5 -12.73 -8.85 -8.59
CA SER A 5 -11.38 -8.37 -8.88
C SER A 5 -10.55 -8.44 -7.60
N PRO A 6 -9.23 -8.61 -7.72
CA PRO A 6 -8.37 -8.55 -6.54
C PRO A 6 -8.57 -7.23 -5.82
N ASP A 7 -8.62 -7.29 -4.48
CA ASP A 7 -8.72 -6.09 -3.67
C ASP A 7 -7.32 -5.47 -3.58
N LEU A 8 -7.11 -4.41 -4.33
CA LEU A 8 -5.80 -3.78 -4.40
C LEU A 8 -5.36 -3.22 -3.05
N ASN A 9 -6.29 -2.65 -2.28
CA ASN A 9 -5.95 -2.13 -0.97
C ASN A 9 -5.41 -3.24 -0.07
N LEU A 10 -6.07 -4.39 -0.10
CA LEU A 10 -5.62 -5.54 0.69
C LEU A 10 -4.27 -6.05 0.21
N CYS A 11 -4.06 -6.11 -1.10
CA CYS A 11 -2.78 -6.56 -1.66
C CYS A 11 -1.64 -5.64 -1.24
N VAL A 12 -1.85 -4.33 -1.34
CA VAL A 12 -0.85 -3.36 -0.92
C VAL A 12 -0.58 -3.46 0.57
N TYR A 13 -1.63 -3.60 1.37
CA TYR A 13 -1.47 -3.75 2.81
C TYR A 13 -0.63 -4.99 3.15
N LYS A 14 -0.94 -6.11 2.52
CA LYS A 14 -0.21 -7.36 2.79
C LYS A 14 1.26 -7.27 2.38
N CYS A 15 1.54 -6.59 1.27
CA CYS A 15 2.92 -6.36 0.87
C CYS A 15 3.65 -5.51 1.92
N MET A 16 3.02 -4.42 2.34
CA MET A 16 3.64 -3.47 3.25
C MET A 16 3.67 -3.95 4.71
N GLU A 17 2.88 -4.97 5.01
CA GLU A 17 2.80 -5.52 6.36
C GLU A 17 4.16 -6.02 6.88
N SER A 18 5.03 -6.41 5.97
CA SER A 18 6.36 -6.89 6.32
C SER A 18 7.23 -5.84 6.99
N GLY A 19 6.86 -4.56 6.87
CA GLY A 19 7.60 -3.49 7.51
C GLY A 19 8.80 -2.98 6.73
N HIS A 20 8.94 -3.43 5.48
CA HIS A 20 10.01 -2.95 4.61
C HIS A 20 9.61 -1.68 3.90
N TRP A 21 10.63 -0.96 3.40
CA TRP A 21 10.38 0.16 2.52
C TRP A 21 10.10 -0.35 1.11
N TRP A 22 9.06 0.19 0.49
CA TRP A 22 8.62 -0.23 -0.84
C TRP A 22 8.60 0.96 -1.80
N THR A 23 9.22 0.78 -2.98
CA THR A 23 9.03 1.73 -4.08
C THR A 23 7.78 1.31 -4.86
N PHE A 24 7.33 2.19 -5.76
CA PHE A 24 6.21 1.81 -6.62
C PHE A 24 6.56 0.60 -7.49
N TRP A 25 7.81 0.53 -7.96
CA TRP A 25 8.24 -0.60 -8.77
C TRP A 25 8.19 -1.90 -7.99
N ASP A 26 8.64 -1.87 -6.77
CA ASP A 26 8.61 -3.04 -5.90
C ASP A 26 7.16 -3.50 -5.69
N LEU A 27 6.26 -2.55 -5.41
CA LEU A 27 4.86 -2.87 -5.20
C LEU A 27 4.22 -3.39 -6.48
N GLN A 28 4.50 -2.75 -7.63
CA GLN A 28 3.98 -3.21 -8.90
C GLN A 28 4.40 -4.65 -9.19
N SER A 29 5.67 -4.95 -8.99
CA SER A 29 6.21 -6.29 -9.25
C SER A 29 5.58 -7.33 -8.33
N GLU A 30 5.49 -7.02 -7.06
CA GLU A 30 4.94 -7.98 -6.09
C GLU A 30 3.45 -8.20 -6.31
N ILE A 31 2.70 -7.13 -6.56
CA ILE A 31 1.27 -7.25 -6.81
C ILE A 31 1.02 -8.05 -8.09
N LYS A 32 1.81 -7.80 -9.12
CA LYS A 32 1.70 -8.58 -10.35
C LYS A 32 2.00 -10.06 -10.11
N ARG A 33 3.00 -10.34 -9.30
CA ARG A 33 3.34 -11.72 -8.96
C ARG A 33 2.19 -12.42 -8.23
N VAL A 34 1.54 -11.70 -7.32
CA VAL A 34 0.49 -12.28 -6.49
C VAL A 34 -0.84 -12.36 -7.23
N THR A 35 -1.21 -11.32 -7.99
CA THR A 35 -2.53 -11.24 -8.62
C THR A 35 -2.53 -11.58 -10.10
N GLY A 36 -1.38 -11.58 -10.73
CA GLY A 36 -1.29 -11.77 -12.17
C GLY A 36 -1.65 -10.54 -12.98
N LYS A 37 -1.94 -9.42 -12.32
CA LYS A 37 -2.33 -8.18 -12.99
C LYS A 37 -1.32 -7.08 -12.72
N PHE A 38 -1.07 -6.27 -13.75
CA PHE A 38 -0.24 -5.10 -13.60
C PHE A 38 -1.10 -3.89 -13.26
N PHE A 39 -0.70 -3.14 -12.24
CA PHE A 39 -1.37 -1.90 -11.87
C PHE A 39 -0.41 -0.74 -12.02
N GLY A 40 -0.91 0.36 -12.60
CA GLY A 40 -0.08 1.53 -12.81
C GLY A 40 0.21 2.28 -11.52
N GLU A 41 1.21 3.15 -11.58
CA GLU A 41 1.62 3.95 -10.43
C GLU A 41 0.48 4.76 -9.81
N PRO A 42 -0.37 5.46 -10.59
CA PRO A 42 -1.48 6.21 -9.98
C PRO A 42 -2.44 5.34 -9.19
N THR A 43 -2.68 4.12 -9.66
CA THR A 43 -3.59 3.20 -8.98
C THR A 43 -3.00 2.73 -7.66
N ILE A 44 -1.72 2.41 -7.65
CA ILE A 44 -1.03 1.99 -6.43
C ILE A 44 -0.91 3.14 -5.45
N SER A 45 -0.63 4.34 -5.96
CA SER A 45 -0.57 5.54 -5.14
C SER A 45 -1.90 5.79 -4.45
N ALA A 46 -3.01 5.62 -5.18
CA ALA A 46 -4.34 5.77 -4.61
C ALA A 46 -4.59 4.74 -3.51
N ALA A 47 -4.15 3.50 -3.72
CA ALA A 47 -4.32 2.45 -2.71
C ALA A 47 -3.54 2.79 -1.42
N ILE A 48 -2.35 3.35 -1.56
CA ILE A 48 -1.55 3.77 -0.41
C ILE A 48 -2.27 4.88 0.34
N ARG A 49 -2.80 5.86 -0.39
CA ARG A 49 -3.56 6.94 0.24
C ARG A 49 -4.81 6.42 0.94
N ASN A 50 -5.47 5.42 0.36
CA ASN A 50 -6.67 4.85 0.94
C ASN A 50 -6.40 4.20 2.29
N MET A 51 -5.19 3.76 2.55
CA MET A 51 -4.84 3.16 3.84
C MET A 51 -5.00 4.12 5.00
N ARG A 52 -4.94 5.42 4.73
CA ARG A 52 -5.10 6.45 5.75
C ARG A 52 -6.57 6.70 6.08
N LYS A 53 -7.49 6.20 5.25
CA LYS A 53 -8.92 6.40 5.46
C LYS A 53 -9.42 5.51 6.59
N MET A 54 -10.44 6.00 7.30
CA MET A 54 -11.01 5.28 8.43
C MET A 54 -11.44 3.86 8.06
N GLU A 55 -12.06 3.70 6.90
CA GLU A 55 -12.52 2.39 6.44
C GLU A 55 -11.39 1.36 6.39
N CYS A 56 -10.25 1.77 5.84
CA CYS A 56 -9.10 0.87 5.74
C CYS A 56 -8.48 0.64 7.11
N ARG A 57 -8.45 1.66 7.94
CA ARG A 57 -7.90 1.51 9.29
C ARG A 57 -8.69 0.48 10.08
N GLU A 58 -10.01 0.55 10.01
CA GLU A 58 -10.87 -0.42 10.67
C GLU A 58 -10.67 -1.82 10.10
N ARG A 59 -10.63 -1.90 8.77
CA ARG A 59 -10.53 -3.17 8.07
C ARG A 59 -9.23 -3.91 8.38
N PHE A 60 -8.13 -3.17 8.47
CA PHE A 60 -6.80 -3.76 8.63
C PHE A 60 -6.29 -3.71 10.07
N GLY A 61 -7.11 -3.28 11.01
CA GLY A 61 -6.69 -3.19 12.40
C GLY A 61 -5.65 -2.11 12.66
N LEU A 62 -5.65 -1.07 11.86
CA LEU A 62 -4.73 0.05 12.03
C LEU A 62 -5.31 1.03 13.05
N PRO A 63 -4.46 1.93 13.61
CA PRO A 63 -4.97 2.91 14.57
C PRO A 63 -6.08 3.76 13.98
N LEU A 64 -7.17 3.91 14.70
CA LEU A 64 -8.33 4.67 14.22
C LEU A 64 -8.20 6.17 14.46
N ASP A 65 -7.20 6.58 15.24
CA ASP A 65 -6.91 7.98 15.48
C ASP A 65 -6.31 8.58 14.21
N MET A 66 -7.04 9.49 13.58
CA MET A 66 -6.62 10.09 12.32
C MET A 66 -5.38 10.98 12.44
N SER A 67 -5.00 11.34 13.67
CA SER A 67 -3.77 12.09 13.89
C SER A 67 -2.55 11.19 13.85
N VAL A 68 -2.76 9.87 13.93
CA VAL A 68 -1.67 8.90 13.88
C VAL A 68 -1.42 8.51 12.44
N GLU A 69 -0.17 8.66 11.98
CA GLU A 69 0.20 8.29 10.62
C GLU A 69 0.33 6.78 10.51
N VAL A 70 -0.20 6.20 9.45
CA VAL A 70 -0.13 4.75 9.22
C VAL A 70 0.80 4.38 8.07
N VAL A 71 1.16 5.34 7.23
CA VAL A 71 2.08 5.11 6.12
C VAL A 71 3.17 6.17 6.17
N ASP A 72 4.41 5.73 6.24
CA ASP A 72 5.55 6.64 6.17
C ASP A 72 6.01 6.76 4.73
N ARG A 73 6.52 7.92 4.37
CA ARG A 73 7.01 8.21 3.03
C ARG A 73 8.38 8.84 3.13
N LYS A 74 9.29 8.36 2.29
CA LYS A 74 10.65 8.87 2.29
C LYS A 74 11.12 9.04 0.85
N LYS A 75 11.77 10.16 0.57
CA LYS A 75 12.31 10.41 -0.75
C LYS A 75 13.49 9.48 -1.01
N ILE A 76 13.54 8.93 -2.22
CA ILE A 76 14.62 8.04 -2.61
C ILE A 76 15.89 8.86 -2.83
N THR A 77 16.95 8.50 -2.12
CA THR A 77 18.23 9.18 -2.23
C THR A 77 18.87 8.88 -3.57
N GLY A 78 19.22 9.93 -4.32
CA GLY A 78 19.88 9.75 -5.61
C GLY A 78 18.97 9.29 -6.73
N GLY A 79 17.66 9.24 -6.49
CA GLY A 79 16.69 8.82 -7.51
C GLY A 79 15.46 9.68 -7.49
N LYS A 80 14.54 9.38 -8.39
CA LYS A 80 13.25 10.05 -8.45
C LYS A 80 12.19 9.23 -7.72
N GLY A 81 11.24 9.91 -7.08
CA GLY A 81 10.11 9.27 -6.44
C GLY A 81 10.32 9.03 -4.97
N TYR A 82 9.44 8.22 -4.41
CA TYR A 82 9.38 7.96 -2.98
C TYR A 82 9.28 6.48 -2.71
N LYS A 83 9.68 6.09 -1.50
CA LYS A 83 9.40 4.76 -1.00
C LYS A 83 8.49 4.87 0.21
N TYR A 84 7.73 3.83 0.46
CA TYR A 84 6.67 3.82 1.45
C TYR A 84 6.83 2.64 2.40
N LYS A 85 6.39 2.86 3.61
CA LYS A 85 6.46 1.85 4.66
C LYS A 85 5.23 1.94 5.54
N LEU A 86 4.66 0.78 5.88
CA LEU A 86 3.54 0.74 6.80
C LEU A 86 4.08 0.89 8.22
N ILE A 87 3.51 1.84 8.95
CA ILE A 87 3.90 2.07 10.33
C ILE A 87 3.06 1.16 11.22
N LYS A 88 3.73 0.25 11.88
CA LYS A 88 3.06 -0.64 12.83
C LYS A 88 3.25 -0.09 14.23
N VAL A 89 2.16 -0.11 14.96
CA VAL A 89 2.15 0.38 16.34
C VAL A 89 2.03 -0.79 17.28
#